data_4b80c66b6305188e409770cce8ebff03
#
_entry.id   4b80c66b6305188e409770cce8ebff03
#
_cell.length_a   1.000
_cell.length_b   1.000
_cell.length_c   1.000
_cell.angle_alpha   90.00
_cell.angle_beta   90.00
_cell.angle_gamma   90.00
#
_symmetry.space_group_name_H-M   'P 1'
#
loop_
_entity.id
_entity.type
_entity.pdbx_description
1 polymer ?
#
loop_
_entity_poly.entity_id
_entity_poly.type
_entity_poly.pdbx_seq_one_letter_code
_entity_poly.pdbx_strand_id
1 'polypeptide(L)'
;MIHTRKRMKKLIAKLQQRIRQKRYSYQTEKAYISWIKRYLIYLHKNSVQGDCEYKITSFLNYLSQERNVASSTQNQALCSLIFFYEQVLEKPVGTLKNLEYASVRKNLPVVLTEKEVRDVLGYLSGVKKLIVSLLYGAGLRISECLRLRIMDLDLEYHQVEVRNSKGNRDRYSILPVKLINPINEQILKVKRLHQQDLAKGYGKTLLPGALHIKYPNASSELKWQYLFPSIKIGKDPRTGFVHRYHQSPQAVNRAINVAVKKSGIQKKVSSHTFRHSFATHLLKNGYDIRTVQELLGHKSLKTTMIYTHVLNRGGKGVKSPLDR
;
A
#
# COMPACT_ATOMS: atom_id res chain seq x y z
N MET A 1 22.40 -14.84 28.24
CA MET A 1 22.22 -14.18 26.93
C MET A 1 22.01 -15.16 25.75
N ILE A 2 22.79 -16.20 25.58
CA ILE A 2 22.71 -17.15 24.43
C ILE A 2 21.37 -17.90 24.40
N HIS A 3 20.87 -18.40 25.54
CA HIS A 3 19.56 -19.08 25.65
C HIS A 3 18.39 -18.22 25.25
N THR A 4 18.38 -16.95 25.64
CA THR A 4 17.33 -15.97 25.30
C THR A 4 17.29 -15.67 23.80
N ARG A 5 18.45 -15.52 23.15
CA ARG A 5 18.53 -15.32 21.70
C ARG A 5 18.04 -16.55 20.90
N LYS A 6 18.36 -17.76 21.35
CA LYS A 6 17.91 -19.01 20.70
C LYS A 6 16.39 -19.17 20.81
N ARG A 7 15.82 -18.89 21.99
CA ARG A 7 14.37 -18.89 22.24
C ARG A 7 13.63 -17.85 21.38
N MET A 8 14.15 -16.63 21.30
CA MET A 8 13.59 -15.57 20.46
C MET A 8 13.59 -15.96 18.97
N LYS A 9 14.68 -16.53 18.44
CA LYS A 9 14.74 -17.01 17.05
C LYS A 9 13.67 -18.06 16.77
N LYS A 10 13.44 -19.03 17.69
CA LYS A 10 12.41 -20.07 17.56
C LYS A 10 10.99 -19.47 17.52
N LEU A 11 10.69 -18.49 18.39
CA LEU A 11 9.40 -17.80 18.40
C LEU A 11 9.15 -17.00 17.12
N ILE A 12 10.17 -16.30 16.60
CA ILE A 12 10.07 -15.55 15.34
C ILE A 12 9.84 -16.50 14.16
N ALA A 13 10.50 -17.65 14.12
CA ALA A 13 10.28 -18.65 13.08
C ALA A 13 8.82 -19.18 13.10
N LYS A 14 8.29 -19.53 14.30
CA LYS A 14 6.88 -19.95 14.46
C LYS A 14 5.92 -18.82 14.03
N LEU A 15 6.21 -17.56 14.37
CA LEU A 15 5.43 -16.39 13.94
C LEU A 15 5.40 -16.28 12.43
N GLN A 16 6.56 -16.38 11.75
CA GLN A 16 6.64 -16.35 10.29
C GLN A 16 5.80 -17.45 9.65
N GLN A 17 5.92 -18.68 10.18
CA GLN A 17 5.14 -19.80 9.68
C GLN A 17 3.63 -19.53 9.79
N ARG A 18 3.14 -19.08 10.95
CA ARG A 18 1.71 -18.80 11.16
C ARG A 18 1.20 -17.66 10.25
N ILE A 19 1.97 -16.58 10.09
CA ILE A 19 1.65 -15.47 9.18
C ILE A 19 1.51 -15.95 7.73
N ARG A 20 2.42 -16.84 7.29
CA ARG A 20 2.41 -17.41 5.93
C ARG A 20 1.26 -18.39 5.74
N GLN A 21 0.94 -19.22 6.70
CA GLN A 21 -0.25 -20.10 6.69
C GLN A 21 -1.55 -19.30 6.56
N LYS A 22 -1.65 -18.15 7.22
CA LYS A 22 -2.79 -17.20 7.09
C LYS A 22 -2.75 -16.37 5.81
N ARG A 23 -1.78 -16.59 4.91
CA ARG A 23 -1.59 -15.87 3.64
C ARG A 23 -1.47 -14.34 3.79
N TYR A 24 -0.93 -13.88 4.91
CA TYR A 24 -0.70 -12.45 5.12
C TYR A 24 0.42 -11.92 4.20
N SER A 25 0.34 -10.62 3.89
CA SER A 25 1.32 -9.97 3.04
C SER A 25 2.73 -9.98 3.65
N TYR A 26 3.76 -9.91 2.81
CA TYR A 26 5.14 -9.77 3.28
C TYR A 26 5.35 -8.50 4.14
N GLN A 27 4.63 -7.42 3.85
CA GLN A 27 4.70 -6.20 4.65
C GLN A 27 4.12 -6.42 6.05
N THR A 28 3.01 -7.16 6.16
CA THR A 28 2.44 -7.56 7.46
C THR A 28 3.43 -8.45 8.23
N GLU A 29 4.07 -9.40 7.54
CA GLU A 29 5.11 -10.26 8.13
C GLU A 29 6.25 -9.43 8.72
N LYS A 30 6.79 -8.48 7.95
CA LYS A 30 7.84 -7.56 8.43
C LYS A 30 7.41 -6.72 9.64
N ALA A 31 6.21 -6.15 9.57
CA ALA A 31 5.69 -5.31 10.64
C ALA A 31 5.50 -6.11 11.93
N TYR A 32 4.86 -7.28 11.86
CA TYR A 32 4.61 -8.13 13.03
C TYR A 32 5.92 -8.64 13.65
N ILE A 33 6.86 -9.10 12.84
CA ILE A 33 8.18 -9.51 13.33
C ILE A 33 8.90 -8.36 14.03
N SER A 34 8.84 -7.15 13.46
CA SER A 34 9.46 -5.97 14.07
C SER A 34 8.85 -5.65 15.42
N TRP A 35 7.52 -5.67 15.53
CA TRP A 35 6.81 -5.42 16.79
C TRP A 35 7.11 -6.49 17.83
N ILE A 36 7.05 -7.77 17.48
CA ILE A 36 7.33 -8.85 18.42
C ILE A 36 8.77 -8.84 18.91
N LYS A 37 9.75 -8.52 18.04
CA LYS A 37 11.14 -8.33 18.46
C LYS A 37 11.26 -7.22 19.50
N ARG A 38 10.67 -6.04 19.24
CA ARG A 38 10.67 -4.89 20.16
C ARG A 38 10.01 -5.25 21.49
N TYR A 39 8.88 -5.93 21.45
CA TYR A 39 8.16 -6.41 22.62
C TYR A 39 8.98 -7.36 23.48
N LEU A 40 9.57 -8.40 22.89
CA LEU A 40 10.39 -9.37 23.61
C LEU A 40 11.65 -8.72 24.23
N ILE A 41 12.25 -7.75 23.54
CA ILE A 41 13.38 -6.96 24.07
C ILE A 41 12.91 -6.10 25.26
N TYR A 42 11.76 -5.45 25.15
CA TYR A 42 11.17 -4.64 26.22
C TYR A 42 10.93 -5.48 27.49
N LEU A 43 10.26 -6.63 27.36
CA LEU A 43 9.99 -7.53 28.49
C LEU A 43 11.27 -7.99 29.18
N HIS A 44 12.29 -8.31 28.39
CA HIS A 44 13.57 -8.76 28.94
C HIS A 44 14.33 -7.63 29.64
N LYS A 45 14.40 -6.44 29.01
CA LYS A 45 15.13 -5.28 29.56
C LYS A 45 14.54 -4.78 30.87
N ASN A 46 13.22 -4.77 30.98
CA ASN A 46 12.51 -4.22 32.13
C ASN A 46 12.04 -5.30 33.12
N SER A 47 12.47 -6.57 32.93
CA SER A 47 12.08 -7.72 33.78
C SER A 47 10.57 -7.80 34.03
N VAL A 48 9.74 -7.48 33.02
CA VAL A 48 8.28 -7.42 33.16
C VAL A 48 7.72 -8.82 33.36
N GLN A 49 7.13 -9.06 34.53
CA GLN A 49 6.48 -10.32 34.91
C GLN A 49 4.97 -10.13 35.01
N GLY A 50 4.20 -11.21 35.08
CA GLY A 50 2.74 -11.16 35.13
C GLY A 50 2.09 -11.96 33.99
N ASP A 51 0.78 -11.81 33.86
CA ASP A 51 -0.02 -12.45 32.80
C ASP A 51 0.19 -11.79 31.40
N CYS A 52 -0.53 -12.26 30.42
CA CYS A 52 -0.41 -11.74 29.05
C CYS A 52 -0.99 -10.31 28.94
N GLU A 53 -2.06 -10.02 29.64
CA GLU A 53 -2.73 -8.72 29.61
C GLU A 53 -1.83 -7.63 30.22
N TYR A 54 -1.29 -7.88 31.39
CA TYR A 54 -0.36 -6.97 32.05
C TYR A 54 0.87 -6.66 31.17
N LYS A 55 1.47 -7.70 30.57
CA LYS A 55 2.63 -7.53 29.68
C LYS A 55 2.33 -6.72 28.43
N ILE A 56 1.15 -6.94 27.82
CA ILE A 56 0.71 -6.18 26.65
C ILE A 56 0.46 -4.72 27.04
N THR A 57 -0.31 -4.49 28.09
CA THR A 57 -0.64 -3.15 28.60
C THR A 57 0.60 -2.35 28.96
N SER A 58 1.53 -2.97 29.70
CA SER A 58 2.80 -2.37 30.07
C SER A 58 3.60 -1.92 28.83
N PHE A 59 3.67 -2.75 27.80
CA PHE A 59 4.36 -2.38 26.57
C PHE A 59 3.64 -1.27 25.78
N LEU A 60 2.31 -1.29 25.72
CA LEU A 60 1.54 -0.23 25.05
C LEU A 60 1.64 1.10 25.77
N ASN A 61 1.66 1.09 27.10
CA ASN A 61 1.91 2.30 27.92
C ASN A 61 3.31 2.84 27.68
N TYR A 62 4.34 1.99 27.66
CA TYR A 62 5.69 2.37 27.26
C TYR A 62 5.71 3.03 25.85
N LEU A 63 5.00 2.47 24.88
CA LEU A 63 4.94 3.04 23.52
C LEU A 63 4.27 4.42 23.51
N SER A 64 3.20 4.61 24.29
CA SER A 64 2.47 5.89 24.32
C SER A 64 3.18 6.95 25.15
N GLN A 65 3.63 6.60 26.36
CA GLN A 65 4.14 7.57 27.35
C GLN A 65 5.63 7.88 27.15
N GLU A 66 6.46 6.84 26.95
CA GLU A 66 7.91 7.05 26.84
C GLU A 66 8.37 7.23 25.40
N ARG A 67 7.71 6.54 24.42
CA ARG A 67 8.08 6.62 23.01
C ARG A 67 7.22 7.58 22.20
N ASN A 68 6.16 8.12 22.77
CA ASN A 68 5.23 9.08 22.18
C ASN A 68 4.79 8.70 20.75
N VAL A 69 4.48 7.40 20.53
CA VAL A 69 4.07 6.91 19.22
C VAL A 69 2.62 7.31 18.92
N ALA A 70 2.32 7.53 17.63
CA ALA A 70 0.95 7.83 17.21
C ALA A 70 -0.01 6.65 17.52
N SER A 71 -1.27 6.96 17.84
CA SER A 71 -2.32 5.99 18.16
C SER A 71 -2.45 4.86 17.12
N SER A 72 -2.33 5.18 15.82
CA SER A 72 -2.35 4.17 14.75
C SER A 72 -1.17 3.20 14.81
N THR A 73 -0.02 3.68 15.28
CA THR A 73 1.20 2.87 15.47
C THR A 73 1.06 1.95 16.68
N GLN A 74 0.49 2.46 17.78
CA GLN A 74 0.15 1.69 18.97
C GLN A 74 -0.86 0.58 18.65
N ASN A 75 -1.92 0.90 17.89
CA ASN A 75 -2.91 -0.08 17.44
C ASN A 75 -2.30 -1.17 16.53
N GLN A 76 -1.32 -0.82 15.68
CA GLN A 76 -0.60 -1.81 14.90
C GLN A 76 0.24 -2.76 15.78
N ALA A 77 0.88 -2.21 16.82
CA ALA A 77 1.59 -3.04 17.81
C ALA A 77 0.61 -3.98 18.51
N LEU A 78 -0.52 -3.49 19.02
CA LEU A 78 -1.55 -4.28 19.67
C LEU A 78 -2.03 -5.44 18.78
N CYS A 79 -2.40 -5.17 17.51
CA CYS A 79 -2.81 -6.24 16.58
C CYS A 79 -1.73 -7.31 16.41
N SER A 80 -0.45 -6.93 16.39
CA SER A 80 0.65 -7.88 16.26
C SER A 80 0.85 -8.72 17.51
N LEU A 81 0.62 -8.14 18.68
CA LEU A 81 0.70 -8.84 19.98
C LEU A 81 -0.45 -9.82 20.16
N ILE A 82 -1.70 -9.40 19.88
CA ILE A 82 -2.86 -10.30 19.91
C ILE A 82 -2.59 -11.49 18.99
N PHE A 83 -2.19 -11.25 17.74
CA PHE A 83 -1.86 -12.34 16.81
C PHE A 83 -0.76 -13.26 17.36
N PHE A 84 0.27 -12.71 18.00
CA PHE A 84 1.36 -13.50 18.57
C PHE A 84 0.90 -14.37 19.72
N TYR A 85 0.12 -13.84 20.64
CA TYR A 85 -0.39 -14.62 21.77
C TYR A 85 -1.35 -15.71 21.30
N GLU A 86 -2.33 -15.38 20.48
CA GLU A 86 -3.35 -16.33 20.03
C GLU A 86 -2.82 -17.38 19.07
N GLN A 87 -2.06 -16.95 18.05
CA GLN A 87 -1.70 -17.84 16.93
C GLN A 87 -0.33 -18.50 17.08
N VAL A 88 0.54 -17.99 17.96
CA VAL A 88 1.90 -18.52 18.14
C VAL A 88 2.08 -19.17 19.50
N LEU A 89 1.62 -18.50 20.56
CA LEU A 89 1.70 -19.02 21.93
C LEU A 89 0.48 -19.86 22.30
N GLU A 90 -0.59 -19.81 21.52
CA GLU A 90 -1.86 -20.53 21.72
C GLU A 90 -2.47 -20.23 23.11
N LYS A 91 -2.27 -18.98 23.55
CA LYS A 91 -2.84 -18.43 24.78
C LYS A 91 -3.93 -17.45 24.40
N PRO A 92 -5.19 -17.69 24.75
CA PRO A 92 -6.23 -16.70 24.51
C PRO A 92 -5.87 -15.44 25.28
N VAL A 93 -5.79 -14.34 24.53
CA VAL A 93 -5.79 -13.01 25.12
C VAL A 93 -7.26 -12.78 25.47
N GLY A 94 -7.64 -13.01 26.73
CA GLY A 94 -9.02 -12.92 27.19
C GLY A 94 -9.71 -11.64 26.72
N THR A 95 -10.98 -11.45 27.00
CA THR A 95 -11.62 -10.14 26.76
C THR A 95 -10.75 -9.10 27.44
N LEU A 96 -9.90 -8.46 26.66
CA LEU A 96 -9.02 -7.37 27.11
C LEU A 96 -9.94 -6.19 27.51
N LYS A 97 -10.64 -6.38 28.64
CA LYS A 97 -11.63 -5.41 29.16
C LYS A 97 -11.02 -4.03 29.38
N ASN A 98 -9.69 -3.97 29.51
CA ASN A 98 -8.93 -2.74 29.76
C ASN A 98 -8.02 -2.31 28.60
N LEU A 99 -7.97 -3.06 27.50
CA LEU A 99 -7.17 -2.70 26.34
C LEU A 99 -8.03 -2.04 25.26
N GLU A 100 -8.28 -0.76 25.44
CA GLU A 100 -8.93 0.04 24.43
C GLU A 100 -7.96 0.34 23.28
N TYR A 101 -8.49 0.24 22.05
CA TYR A 101 -7.76 0.77 20.90
C TYR A 101 -7.62 2.28 21.05
N ALA A 102 -6.39 2.78 20.99
CA ALA A 102 -6.14 4.22 21.05
C ALA A 102 -6.98 4.94 19.99
N SER A 103 -7.70 5.99 20.42
CA SER A 103 -8.53 6.79 19.54
C SER A 103 -7.68 7.44 18.44
N VAL A 104 -8.05 7.18 17.18
CA VAL A 104 -7.35 7.74 16.01
C VAL A 104 -8.15 8.91 15.48
N ARG A 105 -7.62 10.13 15.61
CA ARG A 105 -8.19 11.29 14.93
C ARG A 105 -8.17 11.07 13.42
N LYS A 106 -9.33 11.14 12.79
CA LYS A 106 -9.46 11.10 11.33
C LYS A 106 -9.17 12.49 10.78
N ASN A 107 -7.98 12.66 10.23
CA ASN A 107 -7.69 13.87 9.48
C ASN A 107 -8.40 13.83 8.13
N LEU A 108 -8.96 14.97 7.71
CA LEU A 108 -9.51 15.10 6.36
C LEU A 108 -8.40 14.89 5.33
N PRO A 109 -8.68 14.16 4.24
CA PRO A 109 -7.67 13.93 3.21
C PRO A 109 -7.26 15.24 2.53
N VAL A 110 -5.97 15.39 2.31
CA VAL A 110 -5.46 16.48 1.48
C VAL A 110 -5.85 16.22 0.03
N VAL A 111 -6.46 17.22 -0.60
CA VAL A 111 -6.87 17.20 -2.01
C VAL A 111 -6.15 18.33 -2.74
N LEU A 112 -5.62 18.01 -3.93
CA LEU A 112 -5.05 18.98 -4.85
C LEU A 112 -6.15 19.51 -5.76
N THR A 113 -6.07 20.76 -6.16
CA THR A 113 -6.86 21.30 -7.28
C THR A 113 -6.35 20.70 -8.60
N GLU A 114 -7.15 20.78 -9.66
CA GLU A 114 -6.72 20.32 -10.99
C GLU A 114 -5.47 21.06 -11.49
N LYS A 115 -5.34 22.35 -11.16
CA LYS A 115 -4.15 23.16 -11.46
C LYS A 115 -2.94 22.60 -10.70
N GLU A 116 -3.04 22.41 -9.40
CA GLU A 116 -1.95 21.85 -8.59
C GLU A 116 -1.52 20.46 -9.07
N VAL A 117 -2.47 19.60 -9.51
CA VAL A 117 -2.13 18.30 -10.11
C VAL A 117 -1.32 18.49 -11.39
N ARG A 118 -1.74 19.39 -12.29
CA ARG A 118 -1.00 19.69 -13.54
C ARG A 118 0.40 20.23 -13.24
N ASP A 119 0.50 21.14 -12.27
CA ASP A 119 1.78 21.75 -11.89
C ASP A 119 2.76 20.69 -11.39
N VAL A 120 2.32 19.78 -10.46
CA VAL A 120 3.18 18.69 -10.00
C VAL A 120 3.57 17.73 -11.12
N LEU A 121 2.63 17.38 -12.02
CA LEU A 121 2.92 16.52 -13.18
C LEU A 121 3.88 17.18 -14.17
N GLY A 122 3.92 18.52 -14.24
CA GLY A 122 4.86 19.28 -15.04
C GLY A 122 6.31 19.11 -14.60
N TYR A 123 6.55 18.93 -13.29
CA TYR A 123 7.89 18.70 -12.72
C TYR A 123 8.29 17.20 -12.67
N LEU A 124 7.44 16.30 -13.16
CA LEU A 124 7.75 14.89 -13.31
C LEU A 124 8.04 14.52 -14.75
N SER A 125 8.91 13.53 -14.97
CA SER A 125 9.26 13.03 -16.29
C SER A 125 9.27 11.51 -16.36
N GLY A 126 9.24 10.97 -17.58
CA GLY A 126 9.38 9.54 -17.87
C GLY A 126 8.42 8.66 -17.07
N VAL A 127 8.93 7.54 -16.60
CA VAL A 127 8.13 6.52 -15.88
C VAL A 127 7.47 7.07 -14.60
N LYS A 128 8.11 8.04 -13.91
CA LYS A 128 7.53 8.63 -12.69
C LYS A 128 6.30 9.47 -13.01
N LYS A 129 6.35 10.24 -14.09
CA LYS A 129 5.19 10.99 -14.59
C LYS A 129 4.03 10.05 -14.93
N LEU A 130 4.31 8.97 -15.67
CA LEU A 130 3.30 7.98 -16.05
C LEU A 130 2.66 7.31 -14.84
N ILE A 131 3.46 6.89 -13.85
CA ILE A 131 2.94 6.30 -12.61
C ILE A 131 2.00 7.29 -11.90
N VAL A 132 2.44 8.54 -11.67
CA VAL A 132 1.63 9.52 -10.95
C VAL A 132 0.38 9.91 -11.74
N SER A 133 0.48 9.97 -13.07
CA SER A 133 -0.69 10.17 -13.94
C SER A 133 -1.72 9.05 -13.81
N LEU A 134 -1.30 7.79 -13.66
CA LEU A 134 -2.21 6.66 -13.39
C LEU A 134 -2.81 6.72 -11.97
N LEU A 135 -2.04 7.18 -10.97
CA LEU A 135 -2.60 7.35 -9.61
C LEU A 135 -3.75 8.36 -9.60
N TYR A 136 -3.61 9.45 -10.38
CA TYR A 136 -4.64 10.48 -10.52
C TYR A 136 -5.71 10.09 -11.54
N GLY A 137 -5.34 9.61 -12.72
CA GLY A 137 -6.27 9.37 -13.82
C GLY A 137 -7.10 8.11 -13.71
N ALA A 138 -6.59 7.08 -13.01
CA ALA A 138 -7.27 5.81 -12.77
C ALA A 138 -7.59 5.57 -11.29
N GLY A 139 -7.25 6.49 -10.39
CA GLY A 139 -7.51 6.38 -8.97
C GLY A 139 -6.83 5.20 -8.28
N LEU A 140 -5.72 4.69 -8.80
CA LEU A 140 -5.03 3.51 -8.27
C LEU A 140 -4.33 3.80 -6.94
N ARG A 141 -4.24 2.78 -6.06
CA ARG A 141 -3.25 2.82 -4.96
C ARG A 141 -1.85 2.64 -5.53
N ILE A 142 -0.84 3.25 -4.91
CA ILE A 142 0.55 3.11 -5.37
C ILE A 142 0.98 1.65 -5.52
N SER A 143 0.59 0.78 -4.59
CA SER A 143 0.91 -0.64 -4.65
C SER A 143 0.16 -1.39 -5.76
N GLU A 144 -1.04 -0.96 -6.12
CA GLU A 144 -1.81 -1.49 -7.25
C GLU A 144 -1.14 -1.07 -8.56
N CYS A 145 -0.90 0.23 -8.73
CA CYS A 145 -0.25 0.78 -9.92
C CYS A 145 1.11 0.12 -10.20
N LEU A 146 1.96 -0.02 -9.18
CA LEU A 146 3.29 -0.61 -9.37
C LEU A 146 3.26 -2.11 -9.68
N ARG A 147 2.21 -2.82 -9.26
CA ARG A 147 2.02 -4.24 -9.55
C ARG A 147 1.32 -4.53 -10.86
N LEU A 148 0.88 -3.51 -11.60
CA LEU A 148 0.28 -3.71 -12.91
C LEU A 148 1.22 -4.51 -13.81
N ARG A 149 0.64 -5.50 -14.47
CA ARG A 149 1.27 -6.26 -15.54
C ARG A 149 0.77 -5.73 -16.89
N ILE A 150 1.49 -6.05 -17.94
CA ILE A 150 1.07 -5.62 -19.30
C ILE A 150 -0.32 -6.14 -19.62
N MET A 151 -0.64 -7.38 -19.24
CA MET A 151 -1.96 -8.01 -19.47
C MET A 151 -3.11 -7.37 -18.67
N ASP A 152 -2.81 -6.56 -17.66
CA ASP A 152 -3.86 -5.91 -16.86
C ASP A 152 -4.40 -4.64 -17.54
N LEU A 153 -3.87 -4.28 -18.72
CA LEU A 153 -4.25 -3.10 -19.48
C LEU A 153 -5.11 -3.51 -20.68
N ASP A 154 -6.32 -2.99 -20.72
CA ASP A 154 -7.18 -3.03 -21.90
C ASP A 154 -7.15 -1.64 -22.56
N LEU A 155 -6.40 -1.55 -23.66
CA LEU A 155 -6.20 -0.27 -24.35
C LEU A 155 -7.36 0.04 -25.31
N GLU A 156 -8.16 -0.97 -25.71
CA GLU A 156 -9.32 -0.79 -26.59
C GLU A 156 -10.53 -0.30 -25.77
N TYR A 157 -10.84 -0.96 -24.66
CA TYR A 157 -11.93 -0.58 -23.77
C TYR A 157 -11.54 0.52 -22.77
N HIS A 158 -10.31 1.03 -22.83
CA HIS A 158 -9.79 2.07 -21.93
C HIS A 158 -9.97 1.72 -20.45
N GLN A 159 -9.59 0.51 -20.10
CA GLN A 159 -9.74 -0.05 -18.76
C GLN A 159 -8.42 -0.59 -18.21
N VAL A 160 -8.31 -0.59 -16.90
CA VAL A 160 -7.23 -1.25 -16.16
C VAL A 160 -7.82 -2.23 -15.17
N GLU A 161 -7.41 -3.49 -15.26
CA GLU A 161 -7.77 -4.53 -14.31
C GLU A 161 -6.86 -4.45 -13.08
N VAL A 162 -7.45 -4.24 -11.92
CA VAL A 162 -6.72 -4.19 -10.65
C VAL A 162 -6.93 -5.50 -9.91
N ARG A 163 -5.95 -6.40 -10.04
CA ARG A 163 -5.97 -7.72 -9.41
C ARG A 163 -5.51 -7.68 -7.96
N ASN A 164 -6.06 -8.59 -7.15
CA ASN A 164 -5.69 -8.75 -5.73
C ASN A 164 -5.72 -7.43 -4.95
N SER A 165 -6.76 -6.61 -5.16
CA SER A 165 -6.96 -5.40 -4.38
C SER A 165 -7.15 -5.75 -2.89
N LYS A 166 -7.05 -4.75 -2.00
CA LYS A 166 -7.23 -4.97 -0.55
C LYS A 166 -8.57 -5.65 -0.28
N GLY A 167 -8.55 -6.95 0.03
CA GLY A 167 -9.73 -7.78 0.28
C GLY A 167 -10.00 -8.85 -0.77
N ASN A 168 -9.03 -9.15 -1.64
CA ASN A 168 -9.05 -10.25 -2.62
C ASN A 168 -10.21 -10.17 -3.63
N ARG A 169 -10.56 -8.94 -4.06
CA ARG A 169 -11.52 -8.70 -5.15
C ARG A 169 -10.82 -7.95 -6.27
N ASP A 170 -10.98 -8.46 -7.46
CA ASP A 170 -10.54 -7.78 -8.67
C ASP A 170 -11.56 -6.71 -9.04
N ARG A 171 -11.12 -5.66 -9.68
CA ARG A 171 -11.97 -4.59 -10.19
C ARG A 171 -11.40 -3.98 -11.45
N TYR A 172 -12.24 -3.39 -12.23
CA TYR A 172 -11.83 -2.52 -13.33
C TYR A 172 -11.83 -1.06 -12.88
N SER A 173 -10.92 -0.28 -13.44
CA SER A 173 -10.91 1.18 -13.34
C SER A 173 -10.67 1.78 -14.71
N ILE A 174 -10.97 3.06 -14.86
CA ILE A 174 -10.78 3.78 -16.12
C ILE A 174 -9.30 3.95 -16.45
N LEU A 175 -8.96 3.84 -17.72
CA LEU A 175 -7.65 4.16 -18.25
C LEU A 175 -7.76 5.44 -19.10
N PRO A 176 -7.14 6.56 -18.69
CA PRO A 176 -7.26 7.80 -19.44
C PRO A 176 -6.69 7.67 -20.85
N VAL A 177 -7.44 8.07 -21.88
CA VAL A 177 -7.03 8.04 -23.30
C VAL A 177 -5.68 8.73 -23.52
N LYS A 178 -5.43 9.85 -22.82
CA LYS A 178 -4.16 10.59 -22.87
C LYS A 178 -2.93 9.77 -22.44
N LEU A 179 -3.14 8.64 -21.76
CA LEU A 179 -2.04 7.79 -21.28
C LEU A 179 -1.76 6.60 -22.22
N ILE A 180 -2.58 6.36 -23.25
CA ILE A 180 -2.41 5.22 -24.16
C ILE A 180 -1.04 5.25 -24.84
N ASN A 181 -0.68 6.36 -25.48
CA ASN A 181 0.62 6.50 -26.14
C ASN A 181 1.81 6.37 -25.16
N PRO A 182 1.84 7.09 -24.02
CA PRO A 182 2.87 6.87 -23.00
C PRO A 182 2.96 5.45 -22.47
N ILE A 183 1.82 4.72 -22.37
CA ILE A 183 1.78 3.31 -21.96
C ILE A 183 2.38 2.43 -23.04
N ASN A 184 2.02 2.61 -24.31
CA ASN A 184 2.60 1.86 -25.43
C ASN A 184 4.12 2.03 -25.49
N GLU A 185 4.63 3.26 -25.34
CA GLU A 185 6.07 3.49 -25.25
C GLU A 185 6.71 2.75 -24.06
N GLN A 186 6.03 2.73 -22.91
CA GLN A 186 6.51 2.00 -21.74
C GLN A 186 6.51 0.49 -21.98
N ILE A 187 5.48 -0.07 -22.63
CA ILE A 187 5.43 -1.48 -23.00
C ILE A 187 6.61 -1.84 -23.92
N LEU A 188 6.93 -1.01 -24.90
CA LEU A 188 8.08 -1.22 -25.78
C LEU A 188 9.41 -1.21 -24.99
N LYS A 189 9.57 -0.32 -24.02
CA LYS A 189 10.74 -0.30 -23.12
C LYS A 189 10.81 -1.59 -22.28
N VAL A 190 9.69 -2.04 -21.75
CA VAL A 190 9.62 -3.29 -20.97
C VAL A 190 9.94 -4.50 -21.86
N LYS A 191 9.44 -4.54 -23.10
CA LYS A 191 9.73 -5.60 -24.07
C LYS A 191 11.25 -5.73 -24.32
N ARG A 192 11.92 -4.60 -24.58
CA ARG A 192 13.39 -4.59 -24.80
C ARG A 192 14.14 -5.06 -23.56
N LEU A 193 13.76 -4.57 -22.37
CA LEU A 193 14.37 -4.95 -21.10
C LEU A 193 14.15 -6.45 -20.82
N HIS A 194 12.96 -6.96 -21.09
CA HIS A 194 12.61 -8.37 -20.90
C HIS A 194 13.44 -9.28 -21.81
N GLN A 195 13.63 -8.90 -23.09
CA GLN A 195 14.50 -9.62 -24.01
C GLN A 195 15.94 -9.68 -23.53
N GLN A 196 16.48 -8.56 -23.00
CA GLN A 196 17.81 -8.52 -22.41
C GLN A 196 17.93 -9.40 -21.16
N ASP A 197 16.87 -9.44 -20.33
CA ASP A 197 16.84 -10.30 -19.15
C ASP A 197 16.75 -11.78 -19.52
N LEU A 198 15.96 -12.14 -20.56
CA LEU A 198 15.90 -13.51 -21.08
C LEU A 198 17.25 -13.99 -21.60
N ALA A 199 17.96 -13.15 -22.36
CA ALA A 199 19.28 -13.46 -22.89
C ALA A 199 20.33 -13.71 -21.76
N LYS A 200 20.10 -13.12 -20.56
CA LYS A 200 20.91 -13.30 -19.35
C LYS A 200 20.40 -14.40 -18.42
N GLY A 201 19.36 -15.14 -18.78
CA GLY A 201 18.77 -16.20 -17.97
C GLY A 201 17.82 -15.71 -16.86
N TYR A 202 17.38 -14.44 -16.87
CA TYR A 202 16.57 -13.86 -15.78
C TYR A 202 15.12 -13.53 -16.14
N GLY A 203 14.70 -13.52 -17.38
CA GLY A 203 13.41 -13.01 -17.86
C GLY A 203 12.12 -13.61 -17.26
N LYS A 204 12.22 -14.47 -16.24
CA LYS A 204 11.05 -15.04 -15.55
C LYS A 204 10.55 -14.11 -14.44
N THR A 205 9.22 -14.05 -14.25
CA THR A 205 8.57 -13.32 -13.16
C THR A 205 7.79 -14.24 -12.23
N LEU A 206 7.59 -13.84 -10.98
CA LEU A 206 6.73 -14.58 -10.05
C LEU A 206 5.26 -14.41 -10.47
N LEU A 207 4.59 -15.54 -10.71
CA LEU A 207 3.16 -15.56 -10.99
C LEU A 207 2.34 -15.57 -9.69
N PRO A 208 1.13 -15.01 -9.67
CA PRO A 208 0.23 -15.10 -8.53
C PRO A 208 -0.19 -16.54 -8.23
N GLY A 209 -0.24 -16.89 -6.94
CA GLY A 209 -0.77 -18.18 -6.47
C GLY A 209 -0.09 -19.40 -7.11
N ALA A 210 -0.91 -20.37 -7.56
CA ALA A 210 -0.46 -21.61 -8.18
C ALA A 210 -0.37 -21.53 -9.72
N LEU A 211 -0.47 -20.35 -10.34
CA LEU A 211 -0.44 -20.20 -11.79
C LEU A 211 0.85 -20.73 -12.43
N HIS A 212 1.97 -20.70 -11.71
CA HIS A 212 3.24 -21.27 -12.18
C HIS A 212 3.19 -22.79 -12.35
N ILE A 213 2.30 -23.49 -11.63
CA ILE A 213 2.07 -24.94 -11.79
C ILE A 213 1.18 -25.18 -13.01
N LYS A 214 0.08 -24.41 -13.12
CA LYS A 214 -0.90 -24.58 -14.23
C LYS A 214 -0.32 -24.14 -15.58
N TYR A 215 0.51 -23.10 -15.59
CA TYR A 215 1.09 -22.49 -16.77
C TYR A 215 2.61 -22.33 -16.63
N PRO A 216 3.41 -23.39 -16.81
CA PRO A 216 4.86 -23.39 -16.54
C PRO A 216 5.65 -22.32 -17.30
N ASN A 217 5.25 -22.03 -18.55
CA ASN A 217 5.93 -21.08 -19.42
C ASN A 217 5.48 -19.63 -19.24
N ALA A 218 4.33 -19.40 -18.60
CA ALA A 218 3.74 -18.07 -18.46
C ALA A 218 4.66 -17.06 -17.74
N SER A 219 5.51 -17.54 -16.82
CA SER A 219 6.47 -16.68 -16.13
C SER A 219 7.46 -15.97 -17.06
N SER A 220 7.71 -16.52 -18.26
CA SER A 220 8.61 -15.96 -19.28
C SER A 220 7.88 -15.14 -20.34
N GLU A 221 6.55 -15.10 -20.34
CA GLU A 221 5.79 -14.34 -21.31
C GLU A 221 5.80 -12.84 -21.00
N LEU A 222 5.86 -12.01 -22.04
CA LEU A 222 5.87 -10.56 -21.91
C LEU A 222 4.63 -10.02 -21.18
N LYS A 223 3.44 -10.58 -21.46
CA LYS A 223 2.19 -10.11 -20.85
C LYS A 223 2.17 -10.19 -19.33
N TRP A 224 2.95 -11.11 -18.74
CA TRP A 224 3.06 -11.28 -17.30
C TRP A 224 4.10 -10.35 -16.64
N GLN A 225 4.94 -9.67 -17.43
CA GLN A 225 5.93 -8.76 -16.87
C GLN A 225 5.26 -7.52 -16.28
N TYR A 226 5.90 -6.95 -15.24
CA TYR A 226 5.41 -5.70 -14.65
C TYR A 226 5.53 -4.55 -15.65
N LEU A 227 4.50 -3.69 -15.71
CA LEU A 227 4.53 -2.46 -16.51
C LEU A 227 5.62 -1.48 -16.01
N PHE A 228 5.90 -1.51 -14.71
CA PHE A 228 6.91 -0.65 -14.08
C PHE A 228 8.00 -1.49 -13.40
N PRO A 229 8.85 -2.18 -14.18
CA PRO A 229 9.91 -3.01 -13.63
C PRO A 229 10.94 -2.17 -12.86
N SER A 230 11.57 -2.78 -11.86
CA SER A 230 12.69 -2.19 -11.15
C SER A 230 13.94 -2.10 -12.04
N ILE A 231 14.85 -1.18 -11.72
CA ILE A 231 16.12 -1.06 -12.43
C ILE A 231 16.99 -2.30 -12.21
N LYS A 232 16.97 -2.84 -10.99
CA LYS A 232 17.80 -3.99 -10.60
C LYS A 232 16.97 -5.27 -10.51
N ILE A 233 17.60 -6.38 -10.89
CA ILE A 233 17.13 -7.72 -10.56
C ILE A 233 17.34 -7.92 -9.06
N GLY A 234 16.43 -8.63 -8.40
CA GLY A 234 16.48 -8.89 -6.97
C GLY A 234 16.02 -10.30 -6.63
N LYS A 235 16.29 -10.69 -5.39
CA LYS A 235 15.84 -11.96 -4.84
C LYS A 235 14.56 -11.77 -4.03
N ASP A 236 13.53 -12.53 -4.36
CA ASP A 236 12.30 -12.53 -3.56
C ASP A 236 12.60 -13.05 -2.14
N PRO A 237 12.23 -12.30 -1.09
CA PRO A 237 12.65 -12.65 0.28
C PRO A 237 11.94 -13.87 0.87
N ARG A 238 10.83 -14.33 0.25
CA ARG A 238 10.07 -15.50 0.72
C ARG A 238 10.45 -16.78 -0.02
N THR A 239 10.58 -16.68 -1.34
CA THR A 239 10.82 -17.83 -2.22
C THR A 239 12.29 -18.00 -2.58
N GLY A 240 13.07 -16.93 -2.44
CA GLY A 240 14.46 -16.91 -2.90
C GLY A 240 14.59 -16.78 -4.42
N PHE A 241 13.48 -16.72 -5.17
CA PHE A 241 13.46 -16.61 -6.61
C PHE A 241 14.08 -15.29 -7.09
N VAL A 242 14.99 -15.37 -8.05
CA VAL A 242 15.69 -14.21 -8.61
C VAL A 242 14.93 -13.71 -9.83
N HIS A 243 14.46 -12.49 -9.78
CA HIS A 243 13.68 -11.90 -10.86
C HIS A 243 13.71 -10.37 -10.83
N ARG A 244 13.21 -9.73 -11.86
CA ARG A 244 12.99 -8.30 -11.88
C ARG A 244 11.62 -7.98 -11.28
N TYR A 245 11.64 -7.38 -10.08
CA TYR A 245 10.43 -6.94 -9.39
C TYR A 245 9.95 -5.58 -9.93
N HIS A 246 8.85 -5.07 -9.44
CA HIS A 246 8.39 -3.72 -9.78
C HIS A 246 9.16 -2.63 -9.03
N GLN A 247 9.02 -1.38 -9.46
CA GLN A 247 9.61 -0.22 -8.78
C GLN A 247 9.13 -0.10 -7.32
N SER A 248 9.94 0.55 -6.48
CA SER A 248 9.58 0.74 -5.08
C SER A 248 8.66 1.95 -4.88
N PRO A 249 7.63 1.85 -4.01
CA PRO A 249 6.79 2.97 -3.64
C PRO A 249 7.57 4.17 -3.09
N GLN A 250 8.66 3.92 -2.39
CA GLN A 250 9.52 4.96 -1.83
C GLN A 250 10.20 5.80 -2.92
N ALA A 251 10.62 5.18 -4.02
CA ALA A 251 11.21 5.90 -5.14
C ALA A 251 10.21 6.84 -5.82
N VAL A 252 8.95 6.41 -5.94
CA VAL A 252 7.87 7.24 -6.49
C VAL A 252 7.53 8.39 -5.53
N ASN A 253 7.36 8.12 -4.24
CA ASN A 253 7.06 9.16 -3.26
C ASN A 253 8.19 10.19 -3.14
N ARG A 254 9.46 9.79 -3.28
CA ARG A 254 10.58 10.74 -3.35
C ARG A 254 10.46 11.66 -4.56
N ALA A 255 10.13 11.12 -5.74
CA ALA A 255 9.92 11.93 -6.94
C ALA A 255 8.74 12.91 -6.78
N ILE A 256 7.63 12.46 -6.19
CA ILE A 256 6.49 13.31 -5.86
C ILE A 256 6.93 14.46 -4.93
N ASN A 257 7.66 14.17 -3.85
CA ASN A 257 8.10 15.19 -2.89
C ASN A 257 8.99 16.25 -3.56
N VAL A 258 9.89 15.83 -4.47
CA VAL A 258 10.73 16.76 -5.24
C VAL A 258 9.87 17.64 -6.16
N ALA A 259 8.91 17.05 -6.88
CA ALA A 259 8.02 17.77 -7.77
C ALA A 259 7.12 18.77 -7.03
N VAL A 260 6.56 18.37 -5.89
CA VAL A 260 5.75 19.21 -5.01
C VAL A 260 6.56 20.41 -4.49
N LYS A 261 7.80 20.18 -4.05
CA LYS A 261 8.69 21.26 -3.60
C LYS A 261 8.96 22.26 -4.73
N LYS A 262 9.19 21.77 -5.96
CA LYS A 262 9.43 22.63 -7.15
C LYS A 262 8.19 23.40 -7.59
N SER A 263 6.98 22.85 -7.40
CA SER A 263 5.72 23.52 -7.75
C SER A 263 5.29 24.58 -6.72
N GLY A 264 6.01 24.77 -5.61
CA GLY A 264 5.67 25.75 -4.58
C GLY A 264 4.43 25.39 -3.73
N ILE A 265 3.86 24.19 -3.91
CA ILE A 265 2.65 23.76 -3.18
C ILE A 265 2.99 23.48 -1.72
N GLN A 266 2.29 24.17 -0.79
CA GLN A 266 2.51 24.04 0.65
C GLN A 266 1.77 22.85 1.29
N LYS A 267 0.96 22.11 0.52
CA LYS A 267 0.21 20.96 1.01
C LYS A 267 1.11 19.74 1.18
N LYS A 268 0.82 18.90 2.19
CA LYS A 268 1.50 17.61 2.37
C LYS A 268 0.99 16.60 1.36
N VAL A 269 1.70 16.43 0.25
CA VAL A 269 1.31 15.58 -0.88
C VAL A 269 2.03 14.25 -0.83
N SER A 270 1.30 13.17 -1.10
CA SER A 270 1.82 11.81 -1.25
C SER A 270 1.14 11.12 -2.43
N SER A 271 1.54 9.89 -2.74
CA SER A 271 0.85 9.09 -3.77
C SER A 271 -0.66 8.91 -3.49
N HIS A 272 -1.06 8.87 -2.22
CA HIS A 272 -2.49 8.78 -1.86
C HIS A 272 -3.26 10.06 -2.13
N THR A 273 -2.60 11.21 -2.07
CA THR A 273 -3.22 12.51 -2.37
C THR A 273 -3.75 12.57 -3.80
N PHE A 274 -3.05 11.98 -4.79
CA PHE A 274 -3.52 11.92 -6.17
C PHE A 274 -4.80 11.09 -6.30
N ARG A 275 -4.87 9.96 -5.62
CA ARG A 275 -6.09 9.14 -5.59
C ARG A 275 -7.23 9.83 -4.84
N HIS A 276 -6.97 10.58 -3.78
CA HIS A 276 -7.98 11.41 -3.11
C HIS A 276 -8.48 12.51 -4.04
N SER A 277 -7.58 13.16 -4.78
CA SER A 277 -7.94 14.18 -5.76
C SER A 277 -8.78 13.61 -6.91
N PHE A 278 -8.44 12.40 -7.41
CA PHE A 278 -9.26 11.69 -8.40
C PHE A 278 -10.69 11.50 -7.91
N ALA A 279 -10.87 10.93 -6.72
CA ALA A 279 -12.20 10.68 -6.16
C ALA A 279 -13.00 11.97 -5.99
N THR A 280 -12.35 13.00 -5.44
CA THR A 280 -12.99 14.30 -5.20
C THR A 280 -13.38 15.01 -6.50
N HIS A 281 -12.50 14.95 -7.52
CA HIS A 281 -12.79 15.61 -8.80
C HIS A 281 -13.90 14.88 -9.59
N LEU A 282 -13.97 13.54 -9.51
CA LEU A 282 -15.11 12.81 -10.10
C LEU A 282 -16.43 13.23 -9.44
N LEU A 283 -16.48 13.24 -8.11
CA LEU A 283 -17.68 13.68 -7.40
C LEU A 283 -18.03 15.13 -7.71
N LYS A 284 -17.03 16.02 -7.80
CA LYS A 284 -17.23 17.43 -8.18
C LYS A 284 -17.79 17.58 -9.60
N ASN A 285 -17.44 16.67 -10.50
CA ASN A 285 -17.92 16.64 -11.87
C ASN A 285 -19.27 15.89 -12.01
N GLY A 286 -19.96 15.59 -10.91
CA GLY A 286 -21.30 15.04 -10.91
C GLY A 286 -21.41 13.51 -10.98
N TYR A 287 -20.29 12.77 -10.98
CA TYR A 287 -20.34 11.31 -10.91
C TYR A 287 -20.87 10.88 -9.56
N ASP A 288 -21.74 9.87 -9.56
CA ASP A 288 -22.33 9.36 -8.33
C ASP A 288 -21.31 8.65 -7.43
N ILE A 289 -21.60 8.64 -6.13
CA ILE A 289 -20.68 8.13 -5.12
C ILE A 289 -20.45 6.61 -5.19
N ARG A 290 -21.43 5.84 -5.74
CA ARG A 290 -21.29 4.39 -5.88
C ARG A 290 -20.34 4.06 -7.03
N THR A 291 -20.47 4.75 -8.16
CA THR A 291 -19.51 4.66 -9.26
C THR A 291 -18.08 4.96 -8.77
N VAL A 292 -17.90 6.02 -8.00
CA VAL A 292 -16.59 6.36 -7.42
C VAL A 292 -16.12 5.30 -6.42
N GLN A 293 -17.03 4.73 -5.62
CA GLN A 293 -16.72 3.62 -4.70
C GLN A 293 -16.20 2.39 -5.45
N GLU A 294 -16.85 2.01 -6.53
CA GLU A 294 -16.49 0.86 -7.37
C GLU A 294 -15.13 1.06 -8.03
N LEU A 295 -14.91 2.19 -8.72
CA LEU A 295 -13.63 2.54 -9.33
C LEU A 295 -12.48 2.51 -8.31
N LEU A 296 -12.71 2.97 -7.10
CA LEU A 296 -11.74 2.95 -6.02
C LEU A 296 -11.58 1.55 -5.37
N GLY A 297 -12.55 0.67 -5.49
CA GLY A 297 -12.59 -0.62 -4.79
C GLY A 297 -12.65 -0.45 -3.27
N HIS A 298 -13.55 0.42 -2.80
CA HIS A 298 -13.82 0.58 -1.37
C HIS A 298 -14.90 -0.41 -0.92
N LYS A 299 -14.60 -1.25 0.07
CA LYS A 299 -15.54 -2.23 0.61
C LYS A 299 -16.77 -1.58 1.26
N SER A 300 -16.63 -0.38 1.79
CA SER A 300 -17.67 0.34 2.48
C SER A 300 -17.84 1.74 1.89
N LEU A 301 -19.10 2.12 1.65
CA LEU A 301 -19.45 3.47 1.22
C LEU A 301 -18.93 4.53 2.19
N LYS A 302 -18.91 4.23 3.50
CA LYS A 302 -18.34 5.11 4.55
C LYS A 302 -16.90 5.54 4.24
N THR A 303 -16.11 4.70 3.54
CA THR A 303 -14.75 5.06 3.12
C THR A 303 -14.77 6.07 1.97
N THR A 304 -15.78 6.05 1.10
CA THR A 304 -15.92 7.00 -0.01
C THR A 304 -16.56 8.31 0.45
N MET A 305 -17.44 8.24 1.47
CA MET A 305 -18.08 9.42 2.08
C MET A 305 -17.08 10.44 2.62
N ILE A 306 -15.83 10.06 2.89
CA ILE A 306 -14.80 11.02 3.32
C ILE A 306 -14.49 12.10 2.26
N TYR A 307 -14.88 11.89 1.00
CA TYR A 307 -14.66 12.86 -0.08
C TYR A 307 -15.82 13.83 -0.24
N THR A 308 -16.99 13.55 0.34
CA THR A 308 -18.17 14.42 0.19
C THR A 308 -18.03 15.76 0.90
N HIS A 309 -17.17 15.85 1.92
CA HIS A 309 -16.90 17.13 2.59
C HIS A 309 -16.27 18.19 1.66
N VAL A 310 -15.61 17.77 0.57
CA VAL A 310 -14.99 18.69 -0.40
C VAL A 310 -16.00 19.15 -1.46
N LEU A 311 -17.10 18.41 -1.64
CA LEU A 311 -18.21 18.82 -2.53
C LEU A 311 -18.98 20.03 -2.01
N ASN A 312 -19.01 20.15 -0.71
CA ASN A 312 -19.66 21.26 -0.03
C ASN A 312 -18.68 22.46 -0.04
N ARG A 313 -18.73 23.29 -1.07
CA ARG A 313 -18.03 24.57 -1.13
C ARG A 313 -18.44 25.40 0.08
N GLY A 314 -17.49 25.63 1.02
CA GLY A 314 -17.76 26.34 2.28
C GLY A 314 -18.90 25.69 3.08
N GLY A 315 -18.65 25.18 4.29
CA GLY A 315 -19.65 24.67 5.22
C GLY A 315 -20.95 24.09 4.62
N LYS A 316 -20.87 22.94 3.92
CA LYS A 316 -22.01 22.22 3.33
C LYS A 316 -22.66 22.86 2.09
N GLY A 317 -21.91 23.58 1.25
CA GLY A 317 -22.43 24.21 0.03
C GLY A 317 -23.14 25.55 0.28
N VAL A 318 -23.07 26.04 1.49
CA VAL A 318 -23.64 27.33 1.87
C VAL A 318 -22.73 28.46 1.44
N LYS A 319 -23.28 29.50 0.80
CA LYS A 319 -22.55 30.75 0.55
C LYS A 319 -22.35 31.51 1.86
N SER A 320 -21.16 32.00 2.08
CA SER A 320 -20.89 32.87 3.22
C SER A 320 -21.83 34.08 3.22
N PRO A 321 -22.35 34.53 4.37
CA PRO A 321 -23.08 35.78 4.44
C PRO A 321 -22.27 36.98 3.90
N LEU A 322 -20.94 36.89 3.93
CA LEU A 322 -20.04 37.90 3.41
C LEU A 322 -19.95 37.91 1.87
N ASP A 323 -20.35 36.80 1.22
CA ASP A 323 -20.34 36.62 -0.24
C ASP A 323 -21.74 36.86 -0.87
N ARG A 324 -22.68 37.42 -0.10
CA ARG A 324 -24.04 37.79 -0.54
C ARG A 324 -24.11 39.24 -0.96
#